data_64f16195e2e10db585e5158224577525
#
_entry.id   64f16195e2e10db585e5158224577525
#
_cell.length_a   1.000
_cell.length_b   1.000
_cell.length_c   1.000
_cell.angle_alpha   90.00
_cell.angle_beta   90.00
_cell.angle_gamma   90.00
#
_symmetry.space_group_name_H-M   'P 1'
#
loop_
_entity.id
_entity.type
_entity.pdbx_description
1 polymer ?
#
loop_
_entity_poly.entity_id
_entity_poly.type
_entity_poly.pdbx_seq_one_letter_code
_entity_poly.pdbx_strand_id
1 'polypeptide(L)'
;MKSVLSTATRNFRFRSMAFLAVFFAVVAGSVTAGAQVTALPPYSFSVFATSKKPHYYQPDSIAVWNNRVFIGYGNNAKPDGTSGSSTIVEYAMDGSVIQTFTVKGHNDGLKVDPKTNLLWVLQNEDANPNLVIIDPRNRRSKKYTFSKPAHGGGYDDMAFEGDQVYISASNPANNPNTQQAIVKATLNGNHVDVTPILLGDSNAIDVTTGQQVQLNLQDPDSMRFDAAGDLVLDSQADAELIVLHHPGAVNQTVYRVPLSTNNTAVQIDDTVFPEVSQGVILVSDRDGETVYAVTAPLFGPDPFSAAPTSLDQLNMSTGVLTPVVSGMVSPHGMYFIPTP
;
A
#
# COMPACT_ATOMS: atom_id res chain seq x y z
N MET A 1 -6.00 -112.40 5.64
CA MET A 1 -5.48 -111.47 6.66
C MET A 1 -4.88 -110.24 5.98
N LYS A 2 -5.34 -109.10 6.41
CA LYS A 2 -4.87 -107.77 6.11
C LYS A 2 -5.23 -107.22 4.68
N SER A 3 -6.29 -106.41 4.69
CA SER A 3 -6.68 -105.46 3.68
C SER A 3 -5.69 -104.34 3.53
N VAL A 4 -5.49 -103.85 2.31
CA VAL A 4 -4.90 -102.51 2.08
C VAL A 4 -5.81 -101.80 1.14
N LEU A 5 -6.48 -100.79 1.67
CA LEU A 5 -7.26 -99.79 0.92
C LEU A 5 -6.29 -98.85 0.18
N SER A 6 -6.51 -98.69 -1.14
CA SER A 6 -5.83 -97.71 -1.95
C SER A 6 -6.75 -96.42 -2.05
N THR A 7 -6.24 -95.32 -1.50
CA THR A 7 -6.93 -94.05 -1.57
C THR A 7 -6.41 -93.25 -2.79
N ALA A 8 -7.31 -92.99 -3.74
CA ALA A 8 -6.99 -92.18 -4.90
C ALA A 8 -7.05 -90.70 -4.51
N THR A 9 -5.96 -89.95 -4.62
CA THR A 9 -5.86 -88.53 -4.41
C THR A 9 -6.12 -87.79 -5.72
N ARG A 10 -7.28 -87.07 -5.80
CA ARG A 10 -7.55 -86.18 -6.89
C ARG A 10 -6.82 -84.88 -6.68
N ASN A 11 -5.86 -84.52 -7.54
CA ASN A 11 -5.24 -83.17 -7.62
C ASN A 11 -6.18 -82.15 -8.21
N PHE A 12 -6.70 -81.27 -7.37
CA PHE A 12 -7.35 -80.02 -7.80
C PHE A 12 -6.28 -78.92 -8.03
N ARG A 13 -6.09 -78.53 -9.28
CA ARG A 13 -5.27 -77.37 -9.60
C ARG A 13 -6.12 -76.11 -9.40
N PHE A 14 -5.84 -75.33 -8.36
CA PHE A 14 -6.31 -73.97 -8.21
C PHE A 14 -5.58 -73.06 -9.18
N ARG A 15 -6.30 -72.46 -10.13
CA ARG A 15 -5.82 -71.33 -10.91
C ARG A 15 -5.95 -70.08 -10.05
N SER A 16 -4.86 -69.51 -9.58
CA SER A 16 -4.83 -68.21 -8.92
C SER A 16 -5.12 -67.13 -9.94
N MET A 17 -6.31 -66.51 -9.87
CA MET A 17 -6.61 -65.25 -10.52
C MET A 17 -6.01 -64.16 -9.67
N ALA A 18 -4.92 -63.54 -10.16
CA ALA A 18 -4.35 -62.32 -9.57
C ALA A 18 -5.29 -61.14 -9.90
N PHE A 19 -6.02 -60.64 -8.90
CA PHE A 19 -6.71 -59.35 -8.99
C PHE A 19 -5.66 -58.25 -8.85
N LEU A 20 -5.41 -57.53 -9.94
CA LEU A 20 -4.63 -56.31 -9.96
C LEU A 20 -5.50 -55.15 -9.37
N ALA A 21 -5.35 -54.87 -8.08
CA ALA A 21 -5.98 -53.73 -7.45
C ALA A 21 -5.19 -52.48 -7.88
N VAL A 22 -5.75 -51.69 -8.81
CA VAL A 22 -5.25 -50.38 -9.17
C VAL A 22 -5.67 -49.41 -8.05
N PHE A 23 -4.73 -49.08 -7.17
CA PHE A 23 -4.87 -47.99 -6.20
C PHE A 23 -4.77 -46.64 -6.96
N PHE A 24 -5.90 -45.96 -7.20
CA PHE A 24 -5.89 -44.55 -7.51
C PHE A 24 -5.53 -43.79 -6.24
N ALA A 25 -4.29 -43.34 -6.14
CA ALA A 25 -3.89 -42.34 -5.15
C ALA A 25 -4.54 -41.01 -5.57
N VAL A 26 -5.66 -40.66 -4.95
CA VAL A 26 -6.18 -39.29 -5.00
C VAL A 26 -5.19 -38.43 -4.21
N VAL A 27 -4.29 -37.75 -4.90
CA VAL A 27 -3.52 -36.65 -4.32
C VAL A 27 -4.53 -35.51 -4.11
N ALA A 28 -5.10 -35.43 -2.91
CA ALA A 28 -5.80 -34.26 -2.44
C ALA A 28 -4.74 -33.16 -2.26
N GLY A 29 -4.51 -32.41 -3.31
CA GLY A 29 -3.81 -31.12 -3.20
C GLY A 29 -4.63 -30.28 -2.23
N SER A 30 -4.08 -29.94 -1.07
CA SER A 30 -4.60 -28.90 -0.20
C SER A 30 -4.50 -27.60 -0.97
N VAL A 31 -5.58 -27.20 -1.63
CA VAL A 31 -5.78 -25.82 -2.05
C VAL A 31 -5.92 -25.05 -0.72
N THR A 32 -4.90 -24.35 -0.31
CA THR A 32 -5.04 -23.31 0.71
C THR A 32 -6.03 -22.31 0.11
N ALA A 33 -7.28 -22.36 0.56
CA ALA A 33 -8.23 -21.32 0.25
C ALA A 33 -7.65 -20.03 0.84
N GLY A 34 -7.09 -19.18 -0.01
CA GLY A 34 -6.81 -17.81 0.35
C GLY A 34 -8.10 -17.20 0.90
N ALA A 35 -8.01 -16.35 1.91
CA ALA A 35 -9.19 -15.67 2.45
C ALA A 35 -9.90 -14.97 1.28
N GLN A 36 -11.17 -15.26 1.11
CA GLN A 36 -11.97 -14.61 0.06
C GLN A 36 -12.23 -13.17 0.49
N VAL A 37 -11.94 -12.22 -0.39
CA VAL A 37 -12.26 -10.81 -0.13
C VAL A 37 -13.76 -10.67 0.04
N THR A 38 -14.21 -9.99 1.08
CA THR A 38 -15.62 -9.76 1.42
C THR A 38 -15.84 -8.33 1.87
N ALA A 39 -16.96 -7.73 1.47
CA ALA A 39 -17.35 -6.40 1.93
C ALA A 39 -18.55 -6.50 2.89
N LEU A 40 -18.53 -5.66 3.94
CA LEU A 40 -19.66 -5.50 4.83
C LEU A 40 -20.66 -4.49 4.26
N PRO A 41 -21.98 -4.77 4.27
CA PRO A 41 -22.97 -3.79 3.86
C PRO A 41 -22.83 -2.47 4.66
N PRO A 42 -22.95 -1.29 4.03
CA PRO A 42 -23.46 -1.05 2.67
C PRO A 42 -22.36 -1.06 1.59
N TYR A 43 -21.14 -1.44 1.90
CA TYR A 43 -20.02 -1.46 0.96
C TYR A 43 -20.11 -2.62 -0.02
N SER A 44 -19.57 -2.42 -1.20
CA SER A 44 -19.36 -3.45 -2.22
C SER A 44 -18.01 -3.20 -2.91
N PHE A 45 -17.49 -4.22 -3.58
CA PHE A 45 -16.23 -4.09 -4.31
C PHE A 45 -16.27 -4.82 -5.64
N SER A 46 -15.39 -4.41 -6.53
CA SER A 46 -15.09 -5.09 -7.80
C SER A 46 -13.58 -5.01 -8.06
N VAL A 47 -13.09 -5.86 -8.95
CA VAL A 47 -11.70 -5.76 -9.42
C VAL A 47 -11.60 -4.63 -10.44
N PHE A 48 -10.72 -3.66 -10.20
CA PHE A 48 -10.39 -2.59 -11.13
C PHE A 48 -9.25 -3.02 -12.07
N ALA A 49 -8.18 -3.58 -11.53
CA ALA A 49 -7.02 -4.04 -12.30
C ALA A 49 -6.35 -5.23 -11.62
N THR A 50 -5.60 -6.02 -12.39
CA THR A 50 -4.75 -7.09 -11.88
C THR A 50 -3.35 -6.98 -12.45
N SER A 51 -2.39 -7.47 -11.69
CA SER A 51 -1.00 -7.59 -12.15
C SER A 51 -0.87 -8.43 -13.41
N LYS A 52 0.17 -8.17 -14.20
CA LYS A 52 0.48 -8.90 -15.42
C LYS A 52 1.94 -9.35 -15.44
N LYS A 53 2.25 -10.37 -14.65
CA LYS A 53 3.60 -10.95 -14.61
C LYS A 53 4.06 -11.43 -15.97
N PRO A 54 5.35 -11.26 -16.36
CA PRO A 54 6.40 -10.56 -15.62
C PRO A 54 6.48 -9.05 -15.89
N HIS A 55 5.50 -8.43 -16.53
CA HIS A 55 5.58 -7.06 -17.03
C HIS A 55 5.39 -6.01 -15.93
N TYR A 56 4.40 -6.23 -15.08
CA TYR A 56 4.14 -5.40 -13.89
C TYR A 56 3.39 -6.21 -12.83
N TYR A 57 3.79 -6.07 -11.59
CA TYR A 57 3.23 -6.80 -10.45
C TYR A 57 3.61 -6.09 -9.14
N GLN A 58 2.91 -6.45 -8.05
CA GLN A 58 2.96 -5.74 -6.77
C GLN A 58 2.48 -4.29 -6.94
N PRO A 59 1.14 -4.08 -7.15
CA PRO A 59 0.56 -2.75 -7.19
C PRO A 59 0.71 -2.07 -5.84
N ASP A 60 1.01 -0.78 -5.86
CA ASP A 60 1.26 0.03 -4.69
C ASP A 60 0.54 1.38 -4.83
N SER A 61 1.25 2.49 -4.84
CA SER A 61 0.69 3.83 -4.89
C SER A 61 -0.24 4.08 -6.07
N ILE A 62 -1.29 4.86 -5.85
CA ILE A 62 -2.29 5.22 -6.84
C ILE A 62 -2.39 6.75 -6.96
N ALA A 63 -2.38 7.25 -8.20
CA ALA A 63 -2.67 8.64 -8.51
C ALA A 63 -3.74 8.74 -9.61
N VAL A 64 -4.55 9.78 -9.57
CA VAL A 64 -5.61 10.00 -10.58
C VAL A 64 -5.51 11.41 -11.14
N TRP A 65 -5.63 11.52 -12.46
CA TRP A 65 -5.64 12.80 -13.15
C TRP A 65 -6.38 12.70 -14.49
N ASN A 66 -7.24 13.65 -14.77
CA ASN A 66 -7.93 13.81 -16.06
C ASN A 66 -8.59 12.51 -16.56
N ASN A 67 -9.37 11.85 -15.71
CA ASN A 67 -10.02 10.56 -15.98
C ASN A 67 -9.01 9.46 -16.38
N ARG A 68 -7.83 9.47 -15.78
CA ARG A 68 -6.80 8.44 -15.88
C ARG A 68 -6.37 8.02 -14.48
N VAL A 69 -6.13 6.74 -14.31
CA VAL A 69 -5.58 6.15 -13.09
C VAL A 69 -4.16 5.72 -13.38
N PHE A 70 -3.23 6.12 -12.53
CA PHE A 70 -1.83 5.71 -12.58
C PHE A 70 -1.54 4.86 -11.36
N ILE A 71 -0.98 3.68 -11.57
CA ILE A 71 -0.64 2.75 -10.49
C ILE A 71 0.84 2.40 -10.59
N GLY A 72 1.55 2.55 -9.49
CA GLY A 72 2.92 2.10 -9.31
C GLY A 72 2.95 0.59 -9.05
N TYR A 73 3.85 -0.12 -9.69
CA TYR A 73 4.10 -1.55 -9.49
C TYR A 73 5.56 -1.76 -9.11
N GLY A 74 5.81 -2.26 -7.92
CA GLY A 74 7.15 -2.42 -7.35
C GLY A 74 8.03 -3.45 -8.06
N ASN A 75 7.45 -4.51 -8.69
CA ASN A 75 8.16 -5.54 -9.46
C ASN A 75 9.32 -6.21 -8.72
N ASN A 76 9.25 -6.35 -7.38
CA ASN A 76 10.35 -6.79 -6.51
C ASN A 76 11.62 -5.92 -6.65
N ALA A 77 11.53 -4.68 -7.10
CA ALA A 77 12.63 -3.73 -6.98
C ALA A 77 12.93 -3.53 -5.49
N LYS A 78 14.21 -3.41 -5.16
CA LYS A 78 14.59 -3.25 -3.76
C LYS A 78 14.36 -1.82 -3.28
N PRO A 79 13.75 -1.64 -2.09
CA PRO A 79 13.43 -0.31 -1.54
C PRO A 79 14.68 0.55 -1.25
N ASP A 80 15.85 -0.05 -1.10
CA ASP A 80 17.13 0.66 -0.96
C ASP A 80 17.72 1.15 -2.31
N GLY A 81 17.05 0.88 -3.44
CA GLY A 81 17.49 1.28 -4.78
C GLY A 81 18.69 0.51 -5.35
N THR A 82 19.14 -0.56 -4.69
CA THR A 82 20.33 -1.32 -5.13
C THR A 82 20.04 -2.18 -6.36
N SER A 83 18.77 -2.53 -6.62
CA SER A 83 18.41 -3.32 -7.80
C SER A 83 16.95 -3.19 -8.18
N GLY A 84 16.63 -3.50 -9.45
CA GLY A 84 15.27 -3.57 -9.98
C GLY A 84 14.79 -2.30 -10.67
N SER A 85 13.55 -2.38 -11.13
CA SER A 85 12.83 -1.27 -11.76
C SER A 85 11.34 -1.47 -11.52
N SER A 86 10.66 -0.39 -11.22
CA SER A 86 9.21 -0.34 -11.10
C SER A 86 8.56 0.00 -12.44
N THR A 87 7.27 -0.30 -12.55
CA THR A 87 6.46 0.07 -13.71
C THR A 87 5.29 0.93 -13.26
N ILE A 88 5.14 2.12 -13.82
CA ILE A 88 3.92 2.89 -13.68
C ILE A 88 3.00 2.53 -14.83
N VAL A 89 1.78 2.10 -14.54
CA VAL A 89 0.77 1.75 -15.55
C VAL A 89 -0.32 2.81 -15.54
N GLU A 90 -0.61 3.37 -16.71
CA GLU A 90 -1.74 4.27 -16.93
C GLU A 90 -2.94 3.46 -17.39
N TYR A 91 -4.06 3.66 -16.72
CA TYR A 91 -5.35 3.04 -17.01
C TYR A 91 -6.41 4.06 -17.38
N ALA A 92 -7.35 3.68 -18.22
CA ALA A 92 -8.65 4.35 -18.30
C ALA A 92 -9.48 4.06 -17.04
N MET A 93 -10.57 4.80 -16.84
CA MET A 93 -11.46 4.65 -15.68
C MET A 93 -12.18 3.28 -15.62
N ASP A 94 -12.20 2.54 -16.72
CA ASP A 94 -12.75 1.18 -16.81
C ASP A 94 -11.73 0.08 -16.51
N GLY A 95 -10.49 0.44 -16.10
CA GLY A 95 -9.40 -0.49 -15.82
C GLY A 95 -8.64 -0.97 -17.05
N SER A 96 -8.95 -0.50 -18.27
CA SER A 96 -8.19 -0.84 -19.46
C SER A 96 -6.83 -0.13 -19.49
N VAL A 97 -5.77 -0.88 -19.82
CA VAL A 97 -4.40 -0.34 -19.88
C VAL A 97 -4.23 0.56 -21.10
N ILE A 98 -3.71 1.76 -20.88
CA ILE A 98 -3.41 2.73 -21.93
C ILE A 98 -1.92 2.67 -22.30
N GLN A 99 -1.04 2.81 -21.31
CA GLN A 99 0.39 2.76 -21.51
C GLN A 99 1.15 2.44 -20.22
N THR A 100 2.44 2.19 -20.34
CA THR A 100 3.33 1.91 -19.21
C THR A 100 4.59 2.76 -19.28
N PHE A 101 5.17 3.06 -18.11
CA PHE A 101 6.45 3.75 -17.94
C PHE A 101 7.33 2.91 -17.04
N THR A 102 8.57 2.64 -17.45
CA THR A 102 9.56 1.96 -16.60
C THR A 102 10.42 2.99 -15.91
N VAL A 103 10.56 2.88 -14.59
CA VAL A 103 11.44 3.72 -13.77
C VAL A 103 12.43 2.84 -13.01
N LYS A 104 13.70 3.27 -12.97
CA LYS A 104 14.74 2.50 -12.28
C LYS A 104 14.66 2.73 -10.78
N GLY A 105 14.60 1.65 -10.01
CA GLY A 105 14.45 1.65 -8.56
C GLY A 105 13.06 1.21 -8.12
N HIS A 106 12.84 1.17 -6.82
CA HIS A 106 11.55 0.91 -6.21
C HIS A 106 10.72 2.19 -6.23
N ASN A 107 9.50 2.12 -6.74
CA ASN A 107 8.55 3.21 -6.63
C ASN A 107 7.63 2.93 -5.44
N ASP A 108 7.52 3.92 -4.60
CA ASP A 108 6.52 4.00 -3.55
C ASP A 108 5.63 5.22 -3.77
N GLY A 109 6.05 6.42 -3.43
CA GLY A 109 5.26 7.61 -3.65
C GLY A 109 4.98 7.91 -5.13
N LEU A 110 3.69 8.02 -5.48
CA LEU A 110 3.21 8.39 -6.82
C LEU A 110 2.10 9.42 -6.70
N LYS A 111 2.33 10.64 -7.16
CA LYS A 111 1.31 11.71 -7.14
C LYS A 111 1.32 12.49 -8.47
N VAL A 112 0.24 13.19 -8.73
CA VAL A 112 0.17 14.18 -9.81
C VAL A 112 0.31 15.58 -9.20
N ASP A 113 1.28 16.35 -9.68
CA ASP A 113 1.38 17.76 -9.34
C ASP A 113 0.18 18.51 -9.95
N PRO A 114 -0.72 19.08 -9.13
CA PRO A 114 -1.95 19.70 -9.61
C PRO A 114 -1.70 20.96 -10.47
N LYS A 115 -0.52 21.58 -10.36
CA LYS A 115 -0.16 22.79 -11.10
C LYS A 115 0.36 22.47 -12.51
N THR A 116 1.20 21.46 -12.65
CA THR A 116 1.87 21.12 -13.91
C THR A 116 1.20 19.96 -14.63
N ASN A 117 0.38 19.17 -13.92
CA ASN A 117 -0.22 17.92 -14.40
C ASN A 117 0.84 16.89 -14.81
N LEU A 118 1.98 16.89 -14.13
CA LEU A 118 3.06 15.92 -14.31
C LEU A 118 2.99 14.88 -13.19
N LEU A 119 3.33 13.64 -13.52
CA LEU A 119 3.51 12.58 -12.54
C LEU A 119 4.84 12.77 -11.82
N TRP A 120 4.79 12.82 -10.50
CA TRP A 120 5.94 12.75 -9.63
C TRP A 120 6.04 11.34 -9.08
N VAL A 121 7.18 10.71 -9.30
CA VAL A 121 7.44 9.30 -9.01
C VAL A 121 8.66 9.25 -8.11
N LEU A 122 8.42 9.12 -6.82
CA LEU A 122 9.46 9.02 -5.81
C LEU A 122 9.99 7.59 -5.79
N GLN A 123 11.28 7.44 -5.56
CA GLN A 123 11.97 6.15 -5.68
C GLN A 123 12.84 5.90 -4.46
N ASN A 124 12.83 4.65 -3.99
CA ASN A 124 13.77 4.11 -3.02
C ASN A 124 13.60 4.71 -1.62
N GLU A 125 12.52 4.32 -0.96
CA GLU A 125 12.11 4.79 0.37
C GLU A 125 13.12 4.45 1.48
N ASP A 126 13.88 3.38 1.33
CA ASP A 126 14.85 2.95 2.37
C ASP A 126 16.23 3.61 2.25
N ALA A 127 16.66 3.94 1.03
CA ALA A 127 17.96 4.59 0.78
C ALA A 127 18.11 5.06 -0.67
N ASN A 128 19.13 5.87 -0.96
CA ASN A 128 19.43 6.33 -2.31
C ASN A 128 18.23 6.96 -3.05
N PRO A 129 17.47 7.85 -2.42
CA PRO A 129 16.25 8.38 -2.98
C PRO A 129 16.51 9.18 -4.26
N ASN A 130 15.55 9.12 -5.17
CA ASN A 130 15.50 10.00 -6.33
C ASN A 130 14.04 10.25 -6.75
N LEU A 131 13.82 11.32 -7.50
CA LEU A 131 12.51 11.68 -8.03
C LEU A 131 12.57 11.64 -9.56
N VAL A 132 11.58 10.99 -10.17
CA VAL A 132 11.38 11.01 -11.61
C VAL A 132 10.07 11.75 -11.90
N ILE A 133 10.14 12.85 -12.65
CA ILE A 133 8.95 13.58 -13.10
C ILE A 133 8.66 13.18 -14.54
N ILE A 134 7.43 12.70 -14.80
CA ILE A 134 6.99 12.18 -16.09
C ILE A 134 5.84 13.04 -16.64
N ASP A 135 5.95 13.44 -17.91
CA ASP A 135 4.79 13.96 -18.66
C ASP A 135 4.10 12.78 -19.39
N PRO A 136 2.93 12.33 -18.90
CA PRO A 136 2.27 11.16 -19.49
C PRO A 136 1.78 11.41 -20.93
N ARG A 137 1.60 12.67 -21.34
CA ARG A 137 1.09 13.04 -22.67
C ARG A 137 2.12 12.80 -23.78
N ASN A 138 3.40 12.99 -23.48
CA ASN A 138 4.49 12.87 -24.48
C ASN A 138 5.59 11.89 -24.07
N ARG A 139 5.44 11.22 -22.91
CA ARG A 139 6.35 10.22 -22.36
C ARG A 139 7.74 10.75 -22.01
N ARG A 140 7.89 12.06 -21.89
CA ARG A 140 9.16 12.65 -21.45
C ARG A 140 9.28 12.53 -19.95
N SER A 141 10.50 12.24 -19.50
CA SER A 141 10.80 12.19 -18.08
C SER A 141 12.08 12.95 -17.76
N LYS A 142 12.15 13.45 -16.53
CA LYS A 142 13.35 14.08 -15.98
C LYS A 142 13.61 13.51 -14.59
N LYS A 143 14.86 13.08 -14.36
CA LYS A 143 15.30 12.59 -13.07
C LYS A 143 15.91 13.72 -12.25
N TYR A 144 15.59 13.73 -10.97
CA TYR A 144 16.17 14.61 -9.94
C TYR A 144 16.81 13.74 -8.86
N THR A 145 17.88 14.27 -8.26
CA THR A 145 18.61 13.60 -7.18
C THR A 145 18.44 14.38 -5.89
N PHE A 146 18.55 13.69 -4.78
CA PHE A 146 18.64 14.30 -3.45
C PHE A 146 20.09 14.31 -2.96
N SER A 147 20.42 15.23 -2.06
CA SER A 147 21.59 15.05 -1.19
C SER A 147 21.36 13.83 -0.29
N LYS A 148 22.44 13.28 0.30
CA LYS A 148 22.28 12.20 1.26
C LYS A 148 21.34 12.64 2.38
N PRO A 149 20.22 11.93 2.62
CA PRO A 149 19.25 12.32 3.63
C PRO A 149 19.88 12.35 5.03
N ALA A 150 19.56 13.40 5.81
CA ALA A 150 20.12 13.56 7.15
C ALA A 150 19.64 12.47 8.14
N HIS A 151 18.42 11.96 7.94
CA HIS A 151 17.86 10.85 8.74
C HIS A 151 18.48 9.49 8.39
N GLY A 152 19.18 9.36 7.27
CA GLY A 152 19.92 8.15 6.89
C GLY A 152 19.16 7.17 5.99
N GLY A 153 17.83 7.28 5.89
CA GLY A 153 16.97 6.49 5.04
C GLY A 153 16.73 7.11 3.65
N GLY A 154 15.51 7.00 3.15
CA GLY A 154 15.08 7.57 1.89
C GLY A 154 13.87 8.49 2.04
N TYR A 155 13.07 8.57 1.01
CA TYR A 155 11.84 9.37 0.97
C TYR A 155 10.74 8.50 0.35
N ASP A 156 9.59 8.46 1.00
CA ASP A 156 8.51 7.55 0.69
C ASP A 156 7.43 8.19 -0.17
N ASP A 157 6.61 9.05 0.39
CA ASP A 157 5.48 9.66 -0.31
C ASP A 157 5.57 11.20 -0.32
N MET A 158 4.63 11.84 -1.01
CA MET A 158 4.58 13.28 -1.12
C MET A 158 3.14 13.81 -1.14
N ALA A 159 2.98 15.06 -0.69
CA ALA A 159 1.73 15.80 -0.75
C ALA A 159 1.95 17.21 -1.31
N PHE A 160 0.97 17.71 -2.07
CA PHE A 160 1.01 19.05 -2.69
C PHE A 160 0.00 19.99 -2.03
N GLU A 161 0.45 21.21 -1.71
CA GLU A 161 -0.42 22.31 -1.29
C GLU A 161 -0.02 23.58 -2.04
N GLY A 162 -0.83 23.99 -3.01
CA GLY A 162 -0.49 25.11 -3.90
C GLY A 162 0.84 24.89 -4.62
N ASP A 163 1.84 25.72 -4.32
CA ASP A 163 3.21 25.62 -4.86
C ASP A 163 4.15 24.85 -3.93
N GLN A 164 3.66 24.31 -2.83
CA GLN A 164 4.47 23.61 -1.84
C GLN A 164 4.39 22.11 -2.05
N VAL A 165 5.51 21.45 -1.82
CA VAL A 165 5.63 19.99 -1.87
C VAL A 165 6.21 19.53 -0.54
N TYR A 166 5.54 18.60 0.10
CA TYR A 166 5.98 17.94 1.32
C TYR A 166 6.31 16.49 1.00
N ILE A 167 7.33 15.95 1.66
CA ILE A 167 7.81 14.58 1.43
C ILE A 167 8.05 13.92 2.78
N SER A 168 7.60 12.69 2.97
CA SER A 168 7.88 11.85 4.14
C SER A 168 9.32 11.31 4.07
N ALA A 169 9.98 11.30 5.21
CA ALA A 169 11.38 10.89 5.35
C ALA A 169 11.43 9.55 6.10
N SER A 170 11.36 8.47 5.31
CA SER A 170 11.22 7.10 5.77
C SER A 170 12.53 6.45 6.22
N ASN A 171 12.41 5.37 7.00
CA ASN A 171 13.48 4.48 7.41
C ASN A 171 14.70 5.17 8.05
N PRO A 172 14.52 5.96 9.15
CA PRO A 172 15.63 6.66 9.80
C PRO A 172 16.66 5.68 10.37
N ALA A 173 17.94 6.03 10.25
CA ALA A 173 19.05 5.17 10.72
C ALA A 173 19.14 5.06 12.25
N ASN A 174 18.46 5.95 13.00
CA ASN A 174 18.54 6.01 14.45
C ASN A 174 17.17 5.80 15.10
N ASN A 175 17.16 5.10 16.23
CA ASN A 175 16.04 4.98 17.14
C ASN A 175 16.50 5.41 18.55
N PRO A 176 15.96 6.50 19.15
CA PRO A 176 14.90 7.36 18.60
C PRO A 176 15.32 8.18 17.37
N ASN A 177 14.34 8.51 16.52
CA ASN A 177 14.53 9.36 15.36
C ASN A 177 14.54 10.84 15.79
N THR A 178 15.70 11.44 15.88
CA THR A 178 15.88 12.88 16.17
C THR A 178 16.07 13.73 14.91
N GLN A 179 15.90 13.12 13.74
CA GLN A 179 16.07 13.76 12.44
C GLN A 179 14.70 14.05 11.80
N GLN A 180 14.72 14.51 10.56
CA GLN A 180 13.51 14.85 9.82
C GLN A 180 12.57 13.63 9.63
N ALA A 181 11.27 13.85 9.82
CA ALA A 181 10.19 12.94 9.47
C ALA A 181 9.35 13.47 8.30
N ILE A 182 9.18 14.81 8.20
CA ILE A 182 8.59 15.46 7.03
C ILE A 182 9.50 16.62 6.61
N VAL A 183 9.70 16.72 5.30
CA VAL A 183 10.46 17.82 4.69
C VAL A 183 9.61 18.56 3.66
N LYS A 184 9.88 19.86 3.52
CA LYS A 184 9.45 20.65 2.38
C LYS A 184 10.49 20.52 1.27
N ALA A 185 10.06 20.23 0.04
CA ALA A 185 10.93 20.02 -1.12
C ALA A 185 10.84 21.18 -2.12
N THR A 186 11.97 21.49 -2.75
CA THR A 186 12.07 22.50 -3.81
C THR A 186 12.97 21.99 -4.94
N LEU A 187 12.50 22.07 -6.17
CA LEU A 187 13.30 21.70 -7.35
C LEU A 187 14.34 22.79 -7.67
N ASN A 188 15.59 22.41 -7.73
CA ASN A 188 16.72 23.29 -8.07
C ASN A 188 17.60 22.64 -9.14
N GLY A 189 17.44 23.06 -10.40
CA GLY A 189 18.12 22.44 -11.55
C GLY A 189 17.71 20.98 -11.77
N ASN A 190 18.61 20.05 -11.42
CA ASN A 190 18.36 18.58 -11.43
C ASN A 190 18.39 17.99 -10.02
N HIS A 191 18.27 18.85 -9.01
CA HIS A 191 18.35 18.48 -7.61
C HIS A 191 17.04 18.80 -6.89
N VAL A 192 16.75 18.08 -5.80
CA VAL A 192 15.68 18.37 -4.85
C VAL A 192 16.33 18.86 -3.57
N ASP A 193 16.16 20.13 -3.27
CA ASP A 193 16.55 20.70 -1.99
C ASP A 193 15.43 20.45 -0.98
N VAL A 194 15.78 20.05 0.25
CA VAL A 194 14.81 19.71 1.30
C VAL A 194 15.07 20.53 2.57
N THR A 195 13.98 20.92 3.24
CA THR A 195 14.02 21.62 4.52
C THR A 195 13.08 20.93 5.50
N PRO A 196 13.54 20.51 6.70
CA PRO A 196 12.68 19.86 7.68
C PRO A 196 11.53 20.78 8.12
N ILE A 197 10.31 20.21 8.25
CA ILE A 197 9.15 20.87 8.87
C ILE A 197 8.63 20.10 10.09
N LEU A 198 8.95 18.81 10.20
CA LEU A 198 8.69 17.98 11.37
C LEU A 198 9.92 17.11 11.64
N LEU A 199 10.34 17.04 12.89
CA LEU A 199 11.35 16.07 13.36
C LEU A 199 10.66 14.83 13.92
N GLY A 200 11.31 13.68 13.84
CA GLY A 200 10.75 12.41 14.31
C GLY A 200 10.51 12.36 15.82
N ASP A 201 11.20 13.19 16.61
CA ASP A 201 11.03 13.34 18.07
C ASP A 201 10.26 14.60 18.47
N SER A 202 9.51 15.20 17.55
CA SER A 202 8.68 16.38 17.83
C SER A 202 7.65 16.10 18.92
N ASN A 203 7.21 17.14 19.62
CA ASN A 203 6.08 17.03 20.52
C ASN A 203 4.76 17.09 19.73
N ALA A 204 3.79 16.29 20.14
CA ALA A 204 2.43 16.27 19.61
C ALA A 204 1.39 16.24 20.74
N ILE A 205 0.15 16.58 20.43
CA ILE A 205 -1.00 16.38 21.34
C ILE A 205 -1.67 15.07 20.93
N ASP A 206 -1.72 14.10 21.83
CA ASP A 206 -2.45 12.85 21.63
C ASP A 206 -3.96 13.14 21.69
N VAL A 207 -4.68 12.86 20.60
CA VAL A 207 -6.11 13.20 20.47
C VAL A 207 -7.00 12.43 21.43
N THR A 208 -6.57 11.24 21.86
CA THR A 208 -7.37 10.38 22.75
C THR A 208 -7.28 10.77 24.22
N THR A 209 -6.16 11.38 24.62
CA THR A 209 -5.89 11.76 26.01
C THR A 209 -5.86 13.27 26.22
N GLY A 210 -5.67 14.06 25.16
CA GLY A 210 -5.43 15.49 25.22
C GLY A 210 -4.08 15.88 25.85
N GLN A 211 -3.20 14.90 26.06
CA GLN A 211 -1.88 15.14 26.68
C GLN A 211 -0.80 15.35 25.61
N GLN A 212 0.20 16.15 25.98
CA GLN A 212 1.39 16.26 25.15
C GLN A 212 2.22 14.98 25.27
N VAL A 213 2.67 14.47 24.12
CA VAL A 213 3.54 13.30 23.99
C VAL A 213 4.73 13.65 23.10
N GLN A 214 5.86 13.00 23.32
CA GLN A 214 6.98 13.04 22.40
C GLN A 214 6.84 11.91 21.39
N LEU A 215 6.96 12.24 20.11
CA LEU A 215 6.93 11.28 19.00
C LEU A 215 8.25 10.49 18.93
N ASN A 216 8.22 9.40 18.19
CA ASN A 216 9.40 8.66 17.76
C ASN A 216 9.12 7.99 16.41
N LEU A 217 9.03 8.79 15.35
CA LEU A 217 8.59 8.36 14.04
C LEU A 217 9.69 7.53 13.36
N GLN A 218 9.46 6.23 13.26
CA GLN A 218 10.41 5.27 12.68
C GLN A 218 10.11 4.95 11.22
N ASP A 219 8.86 5.17 10.80
CA ASP A 219 8.42 4.86 9.44
C ASP A 219 7.40 5.90 8.93
N PRO A 220 7.83 7.16 8.75
CA PRO A 220 7.03 8.15 8.04
C PRO A 220 6.78 7.71 6.59
N ASP A 221 5.54 7.35 6.28
CA ASP A 221 5.14 6.69 5.06
C ASP A 221 4.20 7.59 4.23
N SER A 222 3.00 7.15 3.93
CA SER A 222 2.04 7.84 3.07
C SER A 222 1.58 9.18 3.63
N MET A 223 1.36 10.16 2.74
CA MET A 223 0.90 11.49 3.12
C MET A 223 -0.20 12.04 2.24
N ARG A 224 -1.09 12.82 2.87
CA ARG A 224 -2.20 13.47 2.18
C ARG A 224 -2.68 14.71 2.92
N PHE A 225 -3.21 15.67 2.18
CA PHE A 225 -4.02 16.73 2.78
C PHE A 225 -5.46 16.25 2.96
N ASP A 226 -6.04 16.58 4.10
CA ASP A 226 -7.47 16.41 4.33
C ASP A 226 -8.27 17.62 3.79
N ALA A 227 -9.59 17.57 3.93
CA ALA A 227 -10.48 18.65 3.47
C ALA A 227 -10.34 19.97 4.28
N ALA A 228 -9.76 19.92 5.47
CA ALA A 228 -9.47 21.11 6.29
C ALA A 228 -8.16 21.81 5.87
N GLY A 229 -7.33 21.15 5.05
CA GLY A 229 -6.01 21.61 4.66
C GLY A 229 -4.92 21.21 5.66
N ASP A 230 -5.19 20.19 6.46
CA ASP A 230 -4.20 19.63 7.37
C ASP A 230 -3.41 18.52 6.68
N LEU A 231 -2.09 18.51 6.88
CA LEU A 231 -1.24 17.44 6.35
C LEU A 231 -1.30 16.24 7.29
N VAL A 232 -1.79 15.12 6.78
CA VAL A 232 -1.86 13.84 7.50
C VAL A 232 -0.75 12.93 6.99
N LEU A 233 0.05 12.41 7.93
CA LEU A 233 1.11 11.44 7.70
C LEU A 233 0.75 10.12 8.38
N ASP A 234 0.83 9.04 7.65
CA ASP A 234 0.81 7.68 8.19
C ASP A 234 2.22 7.33 8.67
N SER A 235 2.41 7.06 9.97
CA SER A 235 3.66 6.50 10.48
C SER A 235 3.44 5.01 10.71
N GLN A 236 3.73 4.22 9.66
CA GLN A 236 3.28 2.83 9.54
C GLN A 236 3.79 1.96 10.70
N ALA A 237 5.11 1.89 10.90
CA ALA A 237 5.70 1.06 11.96
C ALA A 237 5.28 1.48 13.38
N ASP A 238 4.88 2.74 13.57
CA ASP A 238 4.52 3.31 14.86
C ASP A 238 3.03 3.15 15.18
N ALA A 239 2.23 2.67 14.21
CA ALA A 239 0.78 2.49 14.31
C ALA A 239 0.06 3.78 14.73
N GLU A 240 0.39 4.89 14.06
CA GLU A 240 -0.20 6.19 14.36
C GLU A 240 -0.30 7.09 13.13
N LEU A 241 -1.28 8.00 13.14
CA LEU A 241 -1.34 9.14 12.24
C LEU A 241 -0.79 10.38 12.94
N ILE A 242 -0.10 11.19 12.17
CA ILE A 242 0.35 12.52 12.59
C ILE A 242 -0.37 13.56 11.76
N VAL A 243 -1.08 14.47 12.40
CA VAL A 243 -1.83 15.55 11.74
C VAL A 243 -1.12 16.87 12.02
N LEU A 244 -0.72 17.56 10.96
CA LEU A 244 -0.09 18.87 11.05
C LEU A 244 -1.09 19.95 10.60
N HIS A 245 -1.56 20.76 11.53
CA HIS A 245 -2.23 22.01 11.21
C HIS A 245 -1.19 23.07 10.81
N HIS A 246 -1.42 23.77 9.72
CA HIS A 246 -0.52 24.80 9.17
C HIS A 246 0.92 24.30 8.94
N PRO A 247 1.13 23.25 8.12
CA PRO A 247 2.43 22.60 7.95
C PRO A 247 3.52 23.58 7.50
N GLY A 248 4.64 23.60 8.22
CA GLY A 248 5.78 24.49 7.93
C GLY A 248 5.60 25.96 8.32
N ALA A 249 4.46 26.37 8.90
CA ALA A 249 4.22 27.72 9.38
C ALA A 249 4.69 27.91 10.84
N VAL A 250 4.85 29.18 11.26
CA VAL A 250 5.27 29.51 12.63
C VAL A 250 4.28 29.02 13.70
N ASN A 251 3.00 28.94 13.34
CA ASN A 251 1.91 28.46 14.18
C ASN A 251 1.53 26.99 13.91
N GLN A 252 2.44 26.20 13.35
CA GLN A 252 2.24 24.77 13.17
C GLN A 252 1.91 24.09 14.50
N THR A 253 0.88 23.28 14.52
CA THR A 253 0.55 22.38 15.63
C THR A 253 0.50 20.95 15.15
N VAL A 254 0.90 20.03 16.04
CA VAL A 254 1.05 18.60 15.71
C VAL A 254 0.14 17.78 16.62
N TYR A 255 -0.65 16.91 16.03
CA TYR A 255 -1.50 15.96 16.74
C TYR A 255 -1.10 14.53 16.37
N ARG A 256 -1.25 13.65 17.34
CA ARG A 256 -1.04 12.21 17.21
C ARG A 256 -2.36 11.48 17.36
N VAL A 257 -2.69 10.60 16.43
CA VAL A 257 -3.83 9.69 16.49
C VAL A 257 -3.30 8.26 16.61
N PRO A 258 -3.26 7.66 17.80
CA PRO A 258 -2.82 6.27 17.96
C PRO A 258 -3.85 5.32 17.35
N LEU A 259 -3.42 4.40 16.48
CA LEU A 259 -4.31 3.53 15.72
C LEU A 259 -4.53 2.19 16.40
N SER A 260 -5.77 1.72 16.42
CA SER A 260 -6.10 0.43 17.03
C SER A 260 -7.33 -0.24 16.44
N THR A 261 -7.34 -1.58 16.48
CA THR A 261 -8.52 -2.42 16.29
C THR A 261 -8.66 -3.33 17.50
N ASN A 262 -9.82 -3.36 18.12
CA ASN A 262 -10.07 -4.15 19.35
C ASN A 262 -9.04 -3.91 20.46
N ASN A 263 -8.63 -2.66 20.68
CA ASN A 263 -7.60 -2.23 21.63
C ASN A 263 -6.19 -2.79 21.36
N THR A 264 -5.92 -3.26 20.15
CA THR A 264 -4.59 -3.66 19.71
C THR A 264 -4.09 -2.66 18.69
N ALA A 265 -2.85 -2.18 18.83
CA ALA A 265 -2.23 -1.27 17.88
C ALA A 265 -2.19 -1.91 16.48
N VAL A 266 -2.50 -1.13 15.46
CA VAL A 266 -2.57 -1.59 14.07
C VAL A 266 -1.79 -0.63 13.18
N GLN A 267 -0.86 -1.18 12.43
CA GLN A 267 -0.15 -0.49 11.36
C GLN A 267 -1.08 -0.32 10.16
N ILE A 268 -0.99 0.80 9.49
CA ILE A 268 -1.69 1.07 8.22
C ILE A 268 -0.67 1.59 7.22
N ASP A 269 -0.97 1.43 5.93
CA ASP A 269 -0.07 1.85 4.86
C ASP A 269 -0.48 3.21 4.26
N ASP A 270 -1.75 3.40 3.93
CA ASP A 270 -2.27 4.66 3.37
C ASP A 270 -3.66 4.99 3.97
N THR A 271 -4.01 6.27 3.97
CA THR A 271 -5.31 6.78 4.42
C THR A 271 -5.90 7.71 3.38
N VAL A 272 -7.20 7.54 3.03
CA VAL A 272 -7.93 8.43 2.12
C VAL A 272 -9.10 9.10 2.81
N PHE A 273 -9.34 10.36 2.45
CA PHE A 273 -10.44 11.17 2.94
C PHE A 273 -11.48 11.34 1.82
N PRO A 274 -12.72 10.82 1.98
CA PRO A 274 -13.77 11.11 1.01
C PRO A 274 -14.12 12.60 1.01
N GLU A 275 -13.82 13.29 -0.07
CA GLU A 275 -14.10 14.73 -0.22
C GLU A 275 -15.59 15.01 -0.45
N VAL A 276 -16.31 14.01 -0.96
CA VAL A 276 -17.76 14.03 -1.22
C VAL A 276 -18.36 12.68 -0.87
N SER A 277 -19.68 12.63 -0.70
CA SER A 277 -20.37 11.41 -0.30
C SER A 277 -20.51 10.36 -1.42
N GLN A 278 -20.27 10.70 -2.67
CA GLN A 278 -20.36 9.76 -3.79
C GLN A 278 -19.00 9.61 -4.47
N GLY A 279 -18.58 8.36 -4.65
CA GLY A 279 -17.29 8.10 -5.23
C GLY A 279 -16.91 6.61 -5.22
N VAL A 280 -15.65 6.37 -5.52
CA VAL A 280 -15.02 5.05 -5.53
C VAL A 280 -13.69 5.16 -4.79
N ILE A 281 -13.43 4.28 -3.85
CA ILE A 281 -12.08 4.10 -3.30
C ILE A 281 -11.38 3.04 -4.12
N LEU A 282 -10.28 3.37 -4.76
CA LEU A 282 -9.33 2.40 -5.27
C LEU A 282 -8.38 2.01 -4.14
N VAL A 283 -8.10 0.72 -3.99
CA VAL A 283 -7.13 0.19 -3.03
C VAL A 283 -6.29 -0.89 -3.71
N SER A 284 -4.99 -0.75 -3.66
CA SER A 284 -4.07 -1.76 -4.14
C SER A 284 -3.89 -2.84 -3.08
N ASP A 285 -3.98 -4.10 -3.49
CA ASP A 285 -3.63 -5.27 -2.68
C ASP A 285 -2.33 -5.84 -3.26
N ARG A 286 -1.21 -5.39 -2.71
CA ARG A 286 0.14 -5.58 -3.25
C ARG A 286 0.45 -7.05 -3.49
N ASP A 287 0.38 -7.86 -2.44
CA ASP A 287 0.70 -9.28 -2.52
C ASP A 287 -0.49 -10.11 -3.05
N GLY A 288 -1.71 -9.56 -3.00
CA GLY A 288 -2.89 -10.06 -3.71
C GLY A 288 -2.87 -9.76 -5.21
N GLU A 289 -1.90 -8.98 -5.70
CA GLU A 289 -1.68 -8.67 -7.12
C GLU A 289 -2.92 -8.06 -7.81
N THR A 290 -3.73 -7.33 -7.02
CA THR A 290 -5.05 -6.84 -7.47
C THR A 290 -5.27 -5.42 -6.97
N VAL A 291 -5.95 -4.61 -7.78
CA VAL A 291 -6.47 -3.31 -7.34
C VAL A 291 -7.98 -3.41 -7.31
N TYR A 292 -8.56 -3.13 -6.16
CA TYR A 292 -10.00 -3.16 -5.95
C TYR A 292 -10.61 -1.77 -6.09
N ALA A 293 -11.82 -1.71 -6.60
CA ALA A 293 -12.70 -0.55 -6.58
C ALA A 293 -13.80 -0.81 -5.53
N VAL A 294 -13.79 -0.05 -4.46
CA VAL A 294 -14.77 -0.15 -3.37
C VAL A 294 -15.77 0.98 -3.48
N THR A 295 -17.06 0.65 -3.40
CA THR A 295 -18.17 1.58 -3.50
C THR A 295 -19.13 1.45 -2.33
N ALA A 296 -19.86 2.52 -2.04
CA ALA A 296 -20.98 2.55 -1.11
C ALA A 296 -22.09 3.44 -1.71
N PRO A 297 -23.36 3.30 -1.28
CA PRO A 297 -24.40 4.24 -1.66
C PRO A 297 -24.05 5.69 -1.30
N LEU A 298 -23.42 5.88 -0.13
CA LEU A 298 -22.86 7.14 0.34
C LEU A 298 -21.65 6.83 1.24
N PHE A 299 -20.56 7.56 1.04
CA PHE A 299 -19.44 7.60 1.99
C PHE A 299 -19.71 8.67 3.05
N GLY A 300 -19.41 8.34 4.31
CA GLY A 300 -19.39 9.31 5.40
C GLY A 300 -18.13 10.20 5.33
N PRO A 301 -18.00 11.16 6.25
CA PRO A 301 -16.84 12.06 6.33
C PRO A 301 -15.60 11.39 6.93
N ASP A 302 -15.77 10.22 7.57
CA ASP A 302 -14.65 9.51 8.18
C ASP A 302 -13.71 8.96 7.11
N PRO A 303 -12.38 9.05 7.30
CA PRO A 303 -11.40 8.49 6.39
C PRO A 303 -11.39 6.97 6.39
N PHE A 304 -10.72 6.42 5.38
CA PHE A 304 -10.50 4.99 5.23
C PHE A 304 -9.00 4.73 5.16
N SER A 305 -8.56 3.65 5.82
CA SER A 305 -7.15 3.26 5.89
C SER A 305 -6.92 1.84 5.40
N ALA A 306 -5.78 1.63 4.74
CA ALA A 306 -5.29 0.32 4.33
C ALA A 306 -4.66 -0.37 5.55
N ALA A 307 -5.43 -1.23 6.23
CA ALA A 307 -4.96 -2.04 7.34
C ALA A 307 -4.37 -3.38 6.82
N PRO A 308 -3.65 -4.18 7.61
CA PRO A 308 -2.83 -5.30 7.11
C PRO A 308 -3.56 -6.32 6.22
N THR A 309 -4.88 -6.49 6.37
CA THR A 309 -5.68 -7.45 5.58
C THR A 309 -7.06 -6.91 5.21
N SER A 310 -7.28 -5.61 5.35
CA SER A 310 -8.59 -4.99 5.18
C SER A 310 -8.50 -3.52 4.77
N LEU A 311 -9.58 -3.02 4.19
CA LEU A 311 -9.89 -1.60 4.15
C LEU A 311 -10.76 -1.28 5.36
N ASP A 312 -10.32 -0.35 6.19
CA ASP A 312 -10.97 0.00 7.45
C ASP A 312 -11.45 1.46 7.43
N GLN A 313 -12.63 1.72 7.98
CA GLN A 313 -13.06 3.08 8.31
C GLN A 313 -12.39 3.51 9.61
N LEU A 314 -11.82 4.71 9.62
CA LEU A 314 -11.08 5.24 10.76
C LEU A 314 -11.86 6.36 11.47
N ASN A 315 -11.99 6.25 12.78
CA ASN A 315 -12.46 7.34 13.63
C ASN A 315 -11.27 8.20 14.09
N MET A 316 -11.11 9.39 13.52
CA MET A 316 -9.99 10.29 13.81
C MET A 316 -9.91 10.77 15.27
N SER A 317 -11.02 10.77 16.01
CA SER A 317 -11.02 11.22 17.41
C SER A 317 -10.59 10.14 18.41
N THR A 318 -10.68 8.86 18.02
CA THR A 318 -10.37 7.72 18.89
C THR A 318 -9.25 6.83 18.35
N GLY A 319 -8.89 6.98 17.07
CA GLY A 319 -7.93 6.11 16.37
C GLY A 319 -8.45 4.69 16.12
N VAL A 320 -9.75 4.45 16.32
CA VAL A 320 -10.32 3.11 16.14
C VAL A 320 -10.59 2.85 14.66
N LEU A 321 -10.07 1.73 14.19
CA LEU A 321 -10.25 1.17 12.86
C LEU A 321 -11.37 0.12 12.88
N THR A 322 -12.27 0.20 11.90
CA THR A 322 -13.40 -0.75 11.74
C THR A 322 -13.39 -1.30 10.31
N PRO A 323 -13.15 -2.59 10.12
CA PRO A 323 -13.10 -3.21 8.79
C PRO A 323 -14.41 -3.02 8.00
N VAL A 324 -14.30 -2.61 6.75
CA VAL A 324 -15.42 -2.50 5.79
C VAL A 324 -15.26 -3.45 4.60
N VAL A 325 -14.02 -3.76 4.21
CA VAL A 325 -13.70 -4.84 3.25
C VAL A 325 -12.55 -5.65 3.85
N SER A 326 -12.70 -6.95 3.97
CA SER A 326 -11.71 -7.84 4.60
C SER A 326 -11.28 -8.96 3.65
N GLY A 327 -10.16 -9.62 3.97
CA GLY A 327 -9.63 -10.76 3.22
C GLY A 327 -8.68 -10.37 2.10
N MET A 328 -8.23 -9.12 2.03
CA MET A 328 -7.08 -8.72 1.23
C MET A 328 -5.79 -9.36 1.79
N VAL A 329 -4.75 -9.42 0.99
CA VAL A 329 -3.47 -10.02 1.39
C VAL A 329 -2.53 -8.98 1.99
N SER A 330 -2.41 -7.83 1.34
CA SER A 330 -1.53 -6.73 1.73
C SER A 330 -2.03 -5.43 1.10
N PRO A 331 -3.09 -4.81 1.64
CA PRO A 331 -3.56 -3.51 1.19
C PRO A 331 -2.49 -2.44 1.38
N HIS A 332 -2.29 -1.62 0.35
CA HIS A 332 -1.32 -0.52 0.29
C HIS A 332 -2.00 0.75 -0.23
N GLY A 333 -1.39 1.41 -1.19
CA GLY A 333 -1.81 2.70 -1.69
C GLY A 333 -3.28 2.81 -2.08
N MET A 334 -3.90 3.95 -1.79
CA MET A 334 -5.32 4.20 -2.00
C MET A 334 -5.58 5.54 -2.69
N TYR A 335 -6.74 5.63 -3.33
CA TYR A 335 -7.22 6.88 -3.89
C TYR A 335 -8.75 6.96 -3.88
N PHE A 336 -9.32 8.06 -3.40
CA PHE A 336 -10.74 8.35 -3.51
C PHE A 336 -11.02 9.11 -4.81
N ILE A 337 -11.88 8.55 -5.66
CA ILE A 337 -12.32 9.16 -6.92
C ILE A 337 -13.74 9.68 -6.73
N PRO A 338 -13.96 10.99 -6.67
CA PRO A 338 -15.32 11.55 -6.60
C PRO A 338 -16.09 11.24 -7.88
N THR A 339 -17.37 10.88 -7.74
CA THR A 339 -18.30 10.76 -8.86
C THR A 339 -19.25 11.94 -8.86
N PRO A 340 -19.63 12.44 -10.05
CA PRO A 340 -20.54 13.59 -10.17
C PRO A 340 -21.90 13.38 -9.52
#